data_cce5aaab6b3b2eb416d4c7509839d6da
#
_entry.id   cce5aaab6b3b2eb416d4c7509839d6da
#
_cell.length_a   1.000
_cell.length_b   1.000
_cell.length_c   1.000
_cell.angle_alpha   90.00
_cell.angle_beta   90.00
_cell.angle_gamma   90.00
#
_symmetry.space_group_name_H-M   'P 1'
#
loop_
_entity.id
_entity.type
_entity.pdbx_description
1 polymer ?
#
loop_
_entity_poly.entity_id
_entity_poly.type
_entity_poly.pdbx_seq_one_letter_code
_entity_poly.pdbx_strand_id
1 'polypeptide(L)'
;MINAGWRYAYPALHLNPRQETPYMKNATFYLLDNDTHQDGLSAVEQLVCEIAAERWRAGKRVLIACEDEQQAIRLDEALWARPPESFVPHNLSGEGPRGGAPVEIAWPQKRNSSARDILISLRTDFADFATAFTEVIDFVPYEDSLKQLARERYKAYRLAGFNLNTATWK
;
A
#
# COMPACT_ATOMS: atom_id res chain seq x y z
N MET A 1 37.28 11.86 10.01
CA MET A 1 36.89 12.35 9.48
C MET A 1 36.46 12.51 9.51
N ILE A 2 36.24 11.61 9.39
CA ILE A 2 35.86 11.72 8.89
C ILE A 2 35.75 11.60 8.98
N ASN A 3 35.95 10.96 8.97
CA ASN A 3 35.70 11.03 8.48
C ASN A 3 35.62 10.85 8.52
N ALA A 4 35.99 10.25 8.84
CA ALA A 4 35.86 10.42 8.26
C ALA A 4 35.71 10.36 8.22
N GLY A 5 36.03 9.53 8.53
CA GLY A 5 35.73 9.59 7.80
C GLY A 5 35.53 9.52 7.83
N TRP A 6 35.52 8.95 7.50
CA TRP A 6 35.05 8.98 7.03
C TRP A 6 34.93 8.95 7.08
N ARG A 7 34.58 8.27 7.39
CA ARG A 7 34.25 8.60 6.89
C ARG A 7 33.81 8.81 6.64
N TYR A 8 34.00 8.13 6.92
CA TYR A 8 33.31 8.47 6.34
C TYR A 8 32.85 8.73 6.43
N ALA A 9 33.51 7.98 6.87
CA ALA A 9 32.96 8.67 6.42
C ALA A 9 32.44 8.97 6.41
N TYR A 10 31.73 8.41 6.37
CA TYR A 10 30.99 8.84 5.96
C TYR A 10 30.51 9.27 6.28
N PRO A 11 30.80 8.49 6.47
CA PRO A 11 30.19 9.23 6.23
C PRO A 11 29.59 9.64 6.41
N ALA A 12 29.64 8.83 6.45
CA ALA A 12 29.00 9.49 6.08
C ALA A 12 28.50 9.82 6.19
N LEU A 13 28.41 9.34 6.60
CA LEU A 13 27.88 9.98 6.25
C LEU A 13 27.37 10.41 6.56
N HIS A 14 27.05 9.97 6.55
CA HIS A 14 26.43 10.82 6.45
C HIS A 14 25.74 11.19 6.67
N LEU A 15 25.68 10.67 6.81
CA LEU A 15 25.06 11.30 6.71
C LEU A 15 24.33 11.76 7.09
N ASN A 16 24.10 11.68 7.22
CA ASN A 16 23.32 12.21 7.44
C ASN A 16 22.46 12.34 7.84
N PRO A 17 22.42 12.06 8.34
CA PRO A 17 21.47 11.86 8.54
C PRO A 17 20.75 12.41 8.48
N ARG A 18 20.47 12.25 8.52
CA ARG A 18 19.68 12.49 8.24
C ARG A 18 19.26 12.70 7.35
N GLN A 19 19.65 12.77 7.45
CA GLN A 19 19.12 12.79 6.35
C GLN A 19 18.03 12.03 6.05
N GLU A 20 16.95 12.22 6.40
CA GLU A 20 16.02 11.40 6.14
C GLU A 20 16.31 10.74 5.06
N THR A 21 16.34 9.62 5.10
CA THR A 21 16.91 9.09 3.93
C THR A 21 15.86 8.84 2.91
N PRO A 22 16.15 9.13 1.66
CA PRO A 22 15.20 8.81 0.59
C PRO A 22 15.03 7.31 0.39
N TYR A 23 15.87 6.50 1.03
CA TYR A 23 15.80 5.04 0.87
C TYR A 23 15.04 4.37 1.99
N MET A 24 14.52 5.13 2.95
CA MET A 24 13.74 4.55 4.04
C MET A 24 12.41 4.05 3.51
N LYS A 25 12.10 2.78 3.81
CA LYS A 25 10.85 2.14 3.40
C LYS A 25 10.01 1.87 4.63
N ASN A 26 8.73 2.16 4.52
CA ASN A 26 7.79 2.01 5.63
C ASN A 26 6.61 1.15 5.21
N ALA A 27 6.22 0.24 6.09
CA ALA A 27 5.01 -0.57 5.91
C ALA A 27 4.14 -0.37 7.14
N THR A 28 2.90 0.05 6.93
CA THR A 28 1.94 0.27 7.99
C THR A 28 0.84 -0.78 7.91
N PHE A 29 0.60 -1.50 9.00
CA PHE A 29 -0.46 -2.48 9.10
C PHE A 29 -1.62 -1.87 9.87
N TYR A 30 -2.77 -1.74 9.20
CA TYR A 30 -3.98 -1.22 9.84
C TYR A 30 -4.72 -2.39 10.48
N LEU A 31 -5.05 -2.22 11.76
CA LEU A 31 -5.71 -3.25 12.55
C LEU A 31 -7.22 -3.10 12.42
N LEU A 32 -7.90 -4.16 11.98
CA LEU A 32 -9.35 -4.17 11.87
C LEU A 32 -9.94 -4.73 13.16
N ASP A 33 -10.97 -4.07 13.68
CA ASP A 33 -11.64 -4.49 14.91
C ASP A 33 -12.99 -5.17 14.66
N ASN A 34 -13.33 -5.36 13.38
CA ASN A 34 -14.56 -6.07 13.00
C ASN A 34 -14.41 -6.60 11.57
N ASP A 35 -15.36 -7.45 11.16
CA ASP A 35 -15.41 -7.96 9.79
C ASP A 35 -16.75 -7.67 9.12
N THR A 36 -17.38 -6.56 9.49
CA THR A 36 -18.69 -6.17 8.99
C THR A 36 -18.64 -5.94 7.49
N HIS A 37 -19.50 -6.65 6.75
CA HIS A 37 -19.64 -6.45 5.31
C HIS A 37 -20.71 -5.38 5.05
N GLN A 38 -20.48 -4.57 4.01
CA GLN A 38 -21.41 -3.53 3.62
C GLN A 38 -21.31 -3.32 2.12
N ASP A 39 -22.45 -3.31 1.42
CA ASP A 39 -22.51 -3.09 -0.03
C ASP A 39 -21.61 -4.06 -0.80
N GLY A 40 -21.54 -5.30 -0.33
CA GLY A 40 -20.75 -6.34 -1.00
C GLY A 40 -19.26 -6.28 -0.72
N LEU A 41 -18.81 -5.38 0.16
CA LEU A 41 -17.40 -5.22 0.50
C LEU A 41 -17.12 -5.71 1.91
N SER A 42 -15.99 -6.37 2.09
CA SER A 42 -15.50 -6.71 3.42
C SER A 42 -15.04 -5.45 4.15
N ALA A 43 -14.83 -5.56 5.46
CA ALA A 43 -14.34 -4.44 6.25
C ALA A 43 -13.00 -3.93 5.71
N VAL A 44 -12.09 -4.84 5.31
CA VAL A 44 -10.81 -4.45 4.75
C VAL A 44 -11.00 -3.72 3.42
N GLU A 45 -11.88 -4.24 2.56
CA GLU A 45 -12.13 -3.62 1.26
C GLU A 45 -12.71 -2.22 1.40
N GLN A 46 -13.60 -2.03 2.37
CA GLN A 46 -14.15 -0.70 2.67
C GLN A 46 -13.04 0.25 3.10
N LEU A 47 -12.15 -0.22 3.95
CA LEU A 47 -11.04 0.59 4.45
C LEU A 47 -10.07 0.95 3.32
N VAL A 48 -9.82 0.03 2.39
CA VAL A 48 -8.98 0.31 1.23
C VAL A 48 -9.51 1.48 0.44
N CYS A 49 -10.82 1.53 0.19
CA CYS A 49 -11.42 2.64 -0.54
C CYS A 49 -11.22 3.97 0.20
N GLU A 50 -11.37 3.97 1.52
CA GLU A 50 -11.18 5.18 2.31
C GLU A 50 -9.73 5.65 2.30
N ILE A 51 -8.80 4.72 2.47
CA ILE A 51 -7.38 5.07 2.48
C ILE A 51 -6.94 5.56 1.10
N ALA A 52 -7.37 4.88 0.04
CA ALA A 52 -7.02 5.29 -1.32
C ALA A 52 -7.52 6.70 -1.61
N ALA A 53 -8.73 7.03 -1.18
CA ALA A 53 -9.29 8.36 -1.37
C ALA A 53 -8.49 9.40 -0.59
N GLU A 54 -8.13 9.09 0.63
CA GLU A 54 -7.38 10.02 1.49
C GLU A 54 -5.99 10.28 0.92
N ARG A 55 -5.30 9.23 0.49
CA ARG A 55 -3.96 9.37 -0.09
C ARG A 55 -3.99 10.11 -1.42
N TRP A 56 -5.01 9.85 -2.24
CA TRP A 56 -5.17 10.60 -3.48
C TRP A 56 -5.38 12.08 -3.22
N ARG A 57 -6.22 12.42 -2.23
CA ARG A 57 -6.44 13.83 -1.88
C ARG A 57 -5.15 14.49 -1.37
N ALA A 58 -4.24 13.69 -0.82
CA ALA A 58 -2.91 14.19 -0.40
C ALA A 58 -1.92 14.28 -1.56
N GLY A 59 -2.37 14.04 -2.79
CA GLY A 59 -1.52 14.18 -3.98
C GLY A 59 -0.69 12.96 -4.31
N LYS A 60 -1.01 11.80 -3.73
CA LYS A 60 -0.22 10.59 -3.94
C LYS A 60 -0.80 9.72 -5.05
N ARG A 61 0.07 9.01 -5.75
CA ARG A 61 -0.35 8.00 -6.72
C ARG A 61 -0.33 6.64 -6.02
N VAL A 62 -1.43 5.90 -6.17
CA VAL A 62 -1.68 4.70 -5.38
C VAL A 62 -1.85 3.49 -6.29
N LEU A 63 -1.21 2.39 -5.94
CA LEU A 63 -1.49 1.09 -6.54
C LEU A 63 -2.19 0.22 -5.50
N ILE A 64 -3.37 -0.30 -5.84
CA ILE A 64 -4.06 -1.28 -5.00
C ILE A 64 -3.80 -2.64 -5.61
N ALA A 65 -3.14 -3.52 -4.87
CA ALA A 65 -2.84 -4.88 -5.34
C ALA A 65 -3.83 -5.84 -4.73
N CYS A 66 -4.73 -6.35 -5.56
CA CYS A 66 -5.78 -7.26 -5.15
C CYS A 66 -5.34 -8.71 -5.22
N GLU A 67 -6.06 -9.56 -4.51
CA GLU A 67 -5.80 -10.99 -4.50
C GLU A 67 -6.22 -11.64 -5.82
N ASP A 68 -7.32 -11.15 -6.41
CA ASP A 68 -7.82 -11.69 -7.67
C ASP A 68 -8.60 -10.61 -8.44
N GLU A 69 -8.98 -10.94 -9.65
CA GLU A 69 -9.71 -10.02 -10.53
C GLU A 69 -11.08 -9.65 -9.95
N GLN A 70 -11.76 -10.57 -9.31
CA GLN A 70 -13.09 -10.29 -8.76
C GLN A 70 -13.02 -9.24 -7.66
N GLN A 71 -11.99 -9.31 -6.82
CA GLN A 71 -11.79 -8.28 -5.81
C GLN A 71 -11.50 -6.93 -6.46
N ALA A 72 -10.69 -6.93 -7.51
CA ALA A 72 -10.37 -5.69 -8.24
C ALA A 72 -11.64 -5.05 -8.82
N ILE A 73 -12.53 -5.86 -9.38
CA ILE A 73 -13.78 -5.36 -9.95
C ILE A 73 -14.67 -4.79 -8.85
N ARG A 74 -14.76 -5.47 -7.69
CA ARG A 74 -15.57 -4.94 -6.59
C ARG A 74 -15.10 -3.57 -6.13
N LEU A 75 -13.78 -3.38 -6.06
CA LEU A 75 -13.21 -2.10 -5.65
C LEU A 75 -13.43 -1.03 -6.71
N ASP A 76 -13.30 -1.39 -7.97
CA ASP A 76 -13.56 -0.48 -9.07
C ASP A 76 -15.00 0.03 -9.01
N GLU A 77 -15.94 -0.88 -8.84
CA GLU A 77 -17.35 -0.51 -8.74
C GLU A 77 -17.63 0.34 -7.51
N ALA A 78 -17.00 0.01 -6.38
CA ALA A 78 -17.19 0.77 -5.15
C ALA A 78 -16.68 2.21 -5.30
N LEU A 79 -15.55 2.39 -5.97
CA LEU A 79 -15.03 3.73 -6.18
C LEU A 79 -15.87 4.53 -7.17
N TRP A 80 -16.48 3.86 -8.15
CA TRP A 80 -17.42 4.50 -9.06
C TRP A 80 -18.72 4.91 -8.36
N ALA A 81 -19.14 4.16 -7.34
CA ALA A 81 -20.39 4.41 -6.64
C ALA A 81 -20.31 5.57 -5.64
N ARG A 82 -19.12 6.14 -5.42
CA ARG A 82 -19.00 7.27 -4.51
C ARG A 82 -19.71 8.50 -5.09
N PRO A 83 -20.24 9.38 -4.21
CA PRO A 83 -20.85 10.61 -4.70
C PRO A 83 -19.86 11.45 -5.51
N PRO A 84 -20.33 12.27 -6.46
CA PRO A 84 -19.44 13.06 -7.30
C PRO A 84 -18.44 13.92 -6.53
N GLU A 85 -18.83 14.46 -5.39
CA GLU A 85 -17.94 15.31 -4.60
C GLU A 85 -16.82 14.53 -3.91
N SER A 86 -16.92 13.21 -3.85
CA SER A 86 -15.88 12.37 -3.26
C SER A 86 -15.34 11.34 -4.25
N PHE A 87 -15.55 11.56 -5.54
CA PHE A 87 -15.06 10.67 -6.58
C PHE A 87 -13.55 10.63 -6.59
N VAL A 88 -13.00 9.43 -6.78
CA VAL A 88 -11.57 9.18 -6.84
C VAL A 88 -11.22 8.70 -8.24
N PRO A 89 -10.38 9.42 -8.99
CA PRO A 89 -9.96 8.96 -10.32
C PRO A 89 -9.21 7.63 -10.21
N HIS A 90 -9.72 6.62 -10.89
CA HIS A 90 -9.17 5.26 -10.79
C HIS A 90 -9.40 4.49 -12.08
N ASN A 91 -8.62 3.41 -12.26
CA ASN A 91 -8.84 2.46 -13.35
C ASN A 91 -8.28 1.09 -12.95
N LEU A 92 -8.81 0.07 -13.60
CA LEU A 92 -8.19 -1.26 -13.52
C LEU A 92 -6.90 -1.25 -14.35
N SER A 93 -5.90 -2.02 -13.92
CA SER A 93 -4.63 -2.10 -14.65
C SER A 93 -4.87 -2.51 -16.10
N GLY A 94 -4.21 -1.82 -17.01
CA GLY A 94 -4.37 -2.06 -18.45
C GLY A 94 -5.46 -1.23 -19.10
N GLU A 95 -6.24 -0.50 -18.32
CA GLU A 95 -7.26 0.40 -18.82
C GLU A 95 -6.88 1.84 -18.48
N GLY A 96 -7.62 2.79 -19.00
CA GLY A 96 -7.39 4.19 -18.68
C GLY A 96 -6.25 4.81 -19.48
N PRO A 97 -5.82 6.00 -19.08
CA PRO A 97 -4.79 6.75 -19.80
C PRO A 97 -3.41 6.12 -19.65
N ARG A 98 -2.47 6.57 -20.49
CA ARG A 98 -1.08 6.14 -20.40
C ARG A 98 -0.57 6.46 -19.00
N GLY A 99 0.07 5.48 -18.34
CA GLY A 99 0.55 5.62 -16.98
C GLY A 99 -0.52 5.40 -15.93
N GLY A 100 -1.78 5.24 -16.33
CA GLY A 100 -2.90 4.97 -15.43
C GLY A 100 -3.44 6.19 -14.73
N ALA A 101 -4.59 6.03 -14.09
CA ALA A 101 -5.17 7.06 -13.22
C ALA A 101 -4.35 7.17 -11.93
N PRO A 102 -4.58 8.21 -11.11
CA PRO A 102 -3.89 8.33 -9.82
C PRO A 102 -4.06 7.12 -8.92
N VAL A 103 -5.21 6.46 -8.94
CA VAL A 103 -5.41 5.20 -8.22
C VAL A 103 -5.58 4.10 -9.26
N GLU A 104 -4.71 3.11 -9.22
CA GLU A 104 -4.77 1.98 -10.13
C GLU A 104 -5.01 0.71 -9.34
N ILE A 105 -5.86 -0.18 -9.88
CA ILE A 105 -6.24 -1.43 -9.23
C ILE A 105 -5.68 -2.58 -10.04
N ALA A 106 -4.84 -3.41 -9.43
CA ALA A 106 -4.15 -4.52 -10.07
C ALA A 106 -4.51 -5.84 -9.41
N TRP A 107 -4.27 -6.93 -10.12
CA TRP A 107 -4.35 -8.28 -9.56
C TRP A 107 -3.23 -9.12 -10.22
N PRO A 108 -2.96 -10.35 -9.74
CA PRO A 108 -1.74 -11.06 -10.16
C PRO A 108 -1.56 -11.20 -11.67
N GLN A 109 -2.65 -11.36 -12.42
CA GLN A 109 -2.56 -11.55 -13.87
C GLN A 109 -2.54 -10.23 -14.66
N LYS A 110 -2.66 -9.09 -13.96
CA LYS A 110 -2.76 -7.81 -14.65
C LYS A 110 -2.19 -6.72 -13.76
N ARG A 111 -0.96 -6.32 -14.05
CA ARG A 111 -0.29 -5.28 -13.29
C ARG A 111 0.56 -4.43 -14.23
N ASN A 112 0.43 -3.12 -14.07
CA ASN A 112 1.24 -2.16 -14.79
C ASN A 112 2.47 -1.86 -13.94
N SER A 113 3.61 -1.63 -14.57
CA SER A 113 4.85 -1.34 -13.88
C SER A 113 5.12 0.15 -13.70
N SER A 114 4.13 1.01 -13.93
CA SER A 114 4.30 2.45 -13.73
C SER A 114 4.67 2.76 -12.29
N ALA A 115 5.53 3.76 -12.11
CA ALA A 115 5.94 4.17 -10.76
C ALA A 115 4.79 4.81 -10.01
N ARG A 116 4.64 4.45 -8.75
CA ARG A 116 3.62 4.99 -7.87
C ARG A 116 4.19 5.21 -6.48
N ASP A 117 3.54 6.09 -5.72
CA ASP A 117 4.05 6.48 -4.40
C ASP A 117 3.75 5.44 -3.34
N ILE A 118 2.57 4.83 -3.40
CA ILE A 118 2.05 4.00 -2.32
C ILE A 118 1.51 2.70 -2.90
N LEU A 119 1.82 1.59 -2.24
CA LEU A 119 1.18 0.30 -2.49
C LEU A 119 0.21 0.01 -1.35
N ILE A 120 -1.06 -0.26 -1.69
CA ILE A 120 -2.02 -0.81 -0.74
C ILE A 120 -2.20 -2.27 -1.12
N SER A 121 -1.80 -3.18 -0.25
CA SER A 121 -1.79 -4.60 -0.57
C SER A 121 -2.94 -5.33 0.09
N LEU A 122 -3.74 -6.02 -0.73
CA LEU A 122 -4.78 -6.93 -0.28
C LEU A 122 -4.37 -8.39 -0.50
N ARG A 123 -3.09 -8.62 -0.85
CA ARG A 123 -2.60 -9.97 -1.09
C ARG A 123 -2.49 -10.74 0.22
N THR A 124 -2.85 -12.03 0.18
CA THR A 124 -2.65 -12.89 1.35
C THR A 124 -1.18 -13.22 1.55
N ASP A 125 -0.42 -13.32 0.45
CA ASP A 125 1.01 -13.54 0.50
C ASP A 125 1.77 -12.24 0.32
N PHE A 126 2.99 -12.21 0.84
CA PHE A 126 3.86 -11.07 0.61
C PHE A 126 4.12 -10.92 -0.90
N ALA A 127 3.85 -9.73 -1.43
CA ALA A 127 4.08 -9.44 -2.84
C ALA A 127 5.52 -8.96 -3.00
N ASP A 128 6.31 -9.70 -3.78
CA ASP A 128 7.73 -9.38 -3.93
C ASP A 128 7.95 -8.01 -4.58
N PHE A 129 7.03 -7.56 -5.44
CA PHE A 129 7.15 -6.24 -6.05
C PHE A 129 6.94 -5.10 -5.04
N ALA A 130 6.50 -5.40 -3.82
CA ALA A 130 6.35 -4.39 -2.77
C ALA A 130 7.69 -3.71 -2.46
N THR A 131 8.81 -4.40 -2.68
CA THR A 131 10.13 -3.83 -2.42
C THR A 131 10.46 -2.64 -3.31
N ALA A 132 9.71 -2.45 -4.39
CA ALA A 132 9.88 -1.28 -5.27
C ALA A 132 9.20 -0.02 -4.73
N PHE A 133 8.44 -0.13 -3.64
CA PHE A 133 7.72 1.00 -3.05
C PHE A 133 8.41 1.46 -1.78
N THR A 134 8.35 2.75 -1.50
CA THR A 134 8.86 3.29 -0.24
C THR A 134 7.78 3.36 0.83
N GLU A 135 6.52 3.29 0.43
CA GLU A 135 5.41 3.25 1.39
C GLU A 135 4.45 2.14 1.01
N VAL A 136 4.17 1.24 1.96
CA VAL A 136 3.23 0.13 1.76
C VAL A 136 2.21 0.17 2.89
N ILE A 137 0.96 -0.08 2.53
CA ILE A 137 -0.13 -0.20 3.48
C ILE A 137 -0.66 -1.62 3.39
N ASP A 138 -0.76 -2.29 4.53
CA ASP A 138 -1.26 -3.64 4.63
C ASP A 138 -2.27 -3.69 5.77
N PHE A 139 -2.82 -4.86 6.06
CA PHE A 139 -3.94 -4.96 6.99
C PHE A 139 -3.80 -6.19 7.87
N VAL A 140 -4.29 -6.07 9.11
CA VAL A 140 -4.49 -7.21 9.99
C VAL A 140 -6.00 -7.40 10.11
N PRO A 141 -6.57 -8.37 9.38
CA PRO A 141 -8.01 -8.59 9.41
C PRO A 141 -8.48 -9.07 10.78
N TYR A 142 -9.77 -8.99 11.01
CA TYR A 142 -10.36 -9.38 12.27
C TYR A 142 -10.32 -10.90 12.48
N GLU A 143 -10.47 -11.67 11.41
CA GLU A 143 -10.54 -13.12 11.49
C GLU A 143 -9.18 -13.74 11.83
N ASP A 144 -9.15 -14.67 12.79
CA ASP A 144 -7.90 -15.20 13.33
C ASP A 144 -7.03 -15.89 12.28
N SER A 145 -7.64 -16.64 11.36
CA SER A 145 -6.86 -17.32 10.30
C SER A 145 -6.14 -16.32 9.41
N LEU A 146 -6.77 -15.19 9.14
CA LEU A 146 -6.17 -14.13 8.32
C LEU A 146 -5.14 -13.33 9.10
N LYS A 147 -5.28 -13.26 10.42
CA LYS A 147 -4.26 -12.62 11.26
C LYS A 147 -2.93 -13.37 11.18
N GLN A 148 -2.98 -14.69 11.11
CA GLN A 148 -1.74 -15.48 10.99
C GLN A 148 -1.03 -15.17 9.68
N LEU A 149 -1.77 -15.06 8.58
CA LEU A 149 -1.19 -14.67 7.30
C LEU A 149 -0.60 -13.27 7.37
N ALA A 150 -1.26 -12.35 8.07
CA ALA A 150 -0.73 -11.01 8.26
C ALA A 150 0.59 -11.01 9.02
N ARG A 151 0.72 -11.89 10.04
CA ARG A 151 1.98 -12.02 10.76
C ARG A 151 3.11 -12.49 9.86
N GLU A 152 2.80 -13.42 8.94
CA GLU A 152 3.81 -13.89 7.99
C GLU A 152 4.26 -12.75 7.07
N ARG A 153 3.32 -11.94 6.60
CA ARG A 153 3.67 -10.79 5.77
C ARG A 153 4.49 -9.76 6.54
N TYR A 154 4.13 -9.53 7.81
CA TYR A 154 4.85 -8.60 8.67
C TYR A 154 6.33 -8.99 8.76
N LYS A 155 6.60 -10.30 8.96
CA LYS A 155 7.96 -10.81 9.01
C LYS A 155 8.67 -10.61 7.67
N ALA A 156 7.97 -10.85 6.57
CA ALA A 156 8.55 -10.72 5.24
C ALA A 156 8.93 -9.27 4.94
N TYR A 157 8.09 -8.31 5.31
CA TYR A 157 8.44 -6.90 5.16
C TYR A 157 9.65 -6.52 6.00
N ARG A 158 9.74 -7.04 7.21
CA ARG A 158 10.90 -6.77 8.06
C ARG A 158 12.17 -7.30 7.42
N LEU A 159 12.14 -8.52 6.91
CA LEU A 159 13.30 -9.11 6.25
C LEU A 159 13.67 -8.36 4.98
N ALA A 160 12.70 -7.72 4.34
CA ALA A 160 12.96 -6.93 3.13
C ALA A 160 13.46 -5.52 3.43
N GLY A 161 13.61 -5.17 4.70
CA GLY A 161 14.21 -3.89 5.07
C GLY A 161 13.22 -2.78 5.37
N PHE A 162 11.93 -3.09 5.51
CA PHE A 162 10.93 -2.08 5.83
C PHE A 162 10.90 -1.77 7.32
N ASN A 163 10.65 -0.52 7.66
CA ASN A 163 10.27 -0.13 9.01
C ASN A 163 8.78 -0.44 9.18
N LEU A 164 8.43 -1.14 10.25
CA LEU A 164 7.08 -1.61 10.45
C LEU A 164 6.34 -0.76 11.47
N ASN A 165 5.09 -0.42 11.14
CA ASN A 165 4.20 0.33 12.03
C ASN A 165 2.83 -0.33 12.04
N THR A 166 2.10 -0.17 13.12
CA THR A 166 0.69 -0.54 13.19
C THR A 166 -0.14 0.69 13.48
N ALA A 167 -1.37 0.70 13.01
CA ALA A 167 -2.26 1.85 13.18
C ALA A 167 -3.71 1.40 13.17
N THR A 168 -4.60 2.29 13.58
CA THR A 168 -6.04 2.09 13.43
C THR A 168 -6.59 3.24 12.60
N TRP A 169 -7.65 2.96 11.84
CA TRP A 169 -8.29 3.99 11.02
C TRP A 169 -9.49 4.57 11.76
N LYS A 170 -9.65 5.86 11.67
CA LYS A 170 -10.77 6.53 12.35
C LYS A 170 -11.82 7.00 11.40
#